data_7aaf295bce942d9477561c45765add77
#
_entry.id   7aaf295bce942d9477561c45765add77
#
_cell.length_a   1.000
_cell.length_b   1.000
_cell.length_c   1.000
_cell.angle_alpha   90.00
_cell.angle_beta   90.00
_cell.angle_gamma   90.00
#
_symmetry.space_group_name_H-M   'P 1'
#
loop_
_entity.id
_entity.type
_entity.pdbx_description
1 polymer ?
#
loop_
_entity_poly.entity_id
_entity_poly.type
_entity_poly.pdbx_seq_one_letter_code
_entity_poly.pdbx_strand_id
1 'polypeptide(L)'
;MNILLSRILKYLNGTLFLDDAYRFCVFFILHYQDFDSYTIEDISGELQTTPECILKFLKYLGFDNYLSFIEIYQRHKQVRFEQIQERMKNIHVSSYVERIKVSNDNEAFLKKIEEVYTKIHDSKRVILVGALYPMSIAVEFQTDLISFGKTVLQYHTYDKDMIFMKMTMLSLFLHQEDH
;
A
#
# COMPACT_ATOMS: atom_id res chain seq x y z
N MET A 1 7.13 2.51 -14.93
CA MET A 1 7.18 3.41 -13.76
C MET A 1 5.78 3.54 -13.17
N ASN A 2 5.62 3.26 -11.90
CA ASN A 2 4.34 3.08 -11.22
C ASN A 2 3.72 4.44 -10.81
N ILE A 3 3.28 5.24 -11.79
CA ILE A 3 2.91 6.64 -11.56
C ILE A 3 1.60 6.76 -10.75
N LEU A 4 0.62 5.90 -10.98
CA LEU A 4 -0.69 6.03 -10.36
C LEU A 4 -0.65 5.80 -8.84
N LEU A 5 -0.27 4.59 -8.42
CA LEU A 5 -0.17 4.28 -6.98
C LEU A 5 0.82 5.20 -6.28
N SER A 6 1.95 5.53 -6.91
CA SER A 6 2.91 6.48 -6.32
C SER A 6 2.30 7.84 -6.04
N ARG A 7 1.43 8.37 -6.92
CA ARG A 7 0.75 9.65 -6.71
C ARG A 7 -0.29 9.57 -5.58
N ILE A 8 -1.11 8.51 -5.59
CA ILE A 8 -2.11 8.25 -4.55
C ILE A 8 -1.42 8.10 -3.18
N LEU A 9 -0.40 7.23 -3.09
CA LEU A 9 0.32 6.97 -1.85
C LEU A 9 1.12 8.17 -1.37
N LYS A 10 1.69 8.97 -2.28
CA LYS A 10 2.36 10.22 -1.91
C LYS A 10 1.41 11.20 -1.21
N TYR A 11 0.18 11.31 -1.71
CA TYR A 11 -0.82 12.13 -1.05
C TYR A 11 -1.25 11.51 0.28
N LEU A 12 -1.69 10.26 0.25
CA LEU A 12 -2.21 9.54 1.42
C LEU A 12 -1.22 9.53 2.60
N ASN A 13 0.03 9.17 2.32
CA ASN A 13 1.07 9.03 3.35
C ASN A 13 1.69 10.38 3.77
N GLY A 14 1.46 11.46 3.02
CA GLY A 14 2.04 12.77 3.28
C GLY A 14 1.05 13.83 3.79
N THR A 15 -0.26 13.57 3.71
CA THR A 15 -1.25 14.53 4.19
C THR A 15 -1.45 14.45 5.70
N LEU A 16 -1.68 15.60 6.32
CA LEU A 16 -2.09 15.72 7.73
C LEU A 16 -3.60 15.93 7.87
N PHE A 17 -4.33 16.01 6.75
CA PHE A 17 -5.76 16.32 6.72
C PHE A 17 -6.56 15.08 6.30
N LEU A 18 -7.64 14.83 7.03
CA LEU A 18 -8.62 13.79 6.72
C LEU A 18 -9.75 14.36 5.82
N ASP A 19 -9.34 15.05 4.75
CA ASP A 19 -10.24 15.69 3.79
C ASP A 19 -10.84 14.68 2.76
N ASP A 20 -11.61 15.19 1.82
CA ASP A 20 -12.23 14.37 0.77
C ASP A 20 -11.20 13.67 -0.09
N ALA A 21 -10.05 14.29 -0.33
CA ALA A 21 -8.96 13.70 -1.09
C ALA A 21 -8.31 12.53 -0.33
N TYR A 22 -8.12 12.66 0.98
CA TYR A 22 -7.68 11.56 1.83
C TYR A 22 -8.68 10.40 1.80
N ARG A 23 -9.99 10.70 1.98
CA ARG A 23 -11.06 9.69 1.95
C ARG A 23 -11.11 8.96 0.60
N PHE A 24 -10.95 9.70 -0.50
CA PHE A 24 -10.83 9.11 -1.84
C PHE A 24 -9.62 8.17 -1.95
N CYS A 25 -8.45 8.57 -1.46
CA CYS A 25 -7.27 7.70 -1.49
C CYS A 25 -7.47 6.42 -0.67
N VAL A 26 -8.09 6.51 0.51
CA VAL A 26 -8.43 5.34 1.33
C VAL A 26 -9.42 4.44 0.60
N PHE A 27 -10.49 5.00 0.04
CA PHE A 27 -11.48 4.27 -0.75
C PHE A 27 -10.83 3.55 -1.93
N PHE A 28 -9.96 4.24 -2.68
CA PHE A 28 -9.23 3.66 -3.79
C PHE A 28 -8.39 2.44 -3.38
N ILE A 29 -7.69 2.51 -2.24
CA ILE A 29 -6.88 1.39 -1.74
C ILE A 29 -7.76 0.24 -1.25
N LEU A 30 -8.88 0.53 -0.58
CA LEU A 30 -9.83 -0.48 -0.12
C LEU A 30 -10.43 -1.28 -1.28
N HIS A 31 -10.69 -0.63 -2.40
CA HIS A 31 -11.34 -1.18 -3.59
C HIS A 31 -10.37 -1.35 -4.77
N TYR A 32 -9.05 -1.41 -4.52
CA TYR A 32 -8.06 -1.44 -5.58
C TYR A 32 -8.26 -2.59 -6.59
N GLN A 33 -8.86 -3.71 -6.20
CA GLN A 33 -9.03 -4.86 -7.10
C GLN A 33 -10.22 -4.71 -8.05
N ASP A 34 -11.23 -3.96 -7.67
CA ASP A 34 -12.51 -3.78 -8.37
C ASP A 34 -12.91 -2.31 -8.54
N PHE A 35 -11.94 -1.40 -8.44
CA PHE A 35 -12.20 0.05 -8.48
C PHE A 35 -12.89 0.51 -9.78
N ASP A 36 -12.64 -0.16 -10.88
CA ASP A 36 -13.26 0.11 -12.18
C ASP A 36 -14.74 -0.30 -12.26
N SER A 37 -15.28 -0.95 -11.23
CA SER A 37 -16.72 -1.22 -11.11
C SER A 37 -17.51 -0.03 -10.56
N TYR A 38 -16.85 0.98 -10.01
CA TYR A 38 -17.48 2.17 -9.42
C TYR A 38 -17.55 3.31 -10.40
N THR A 39 -18.69 3.98 -10.45
CA THR A 39 -18.82 5.29 -11.12
C THR A 39 -18.37 6.41 -10.20
N ILE A 40 -18.15 7.60 -10.74
CA ILE A 40 -17.79 8.75 -9.90
C ILE A 40 -18.95 9.14 -8.96
N GLU A 41 -20.18 8.88 -9.37
CA GLU A 41 -21.40 9.08 -8.59
C GLU A 41 -21.45 8.11 -7.40
N ASP A 42 -21.12 6.82 -7.62
CA ASP A 42 -21.06 5.82 -6.55
C ASP A 42 -20.02 6.23 -5.50
N ILE A 43 -18.82 6.61 -5.95
CA ILE A 43 -17.73 7.04 -5.05
C ILE A 43 -18.13 8.28 -4.28
N SER A 44 -18.72 9.29 -4.96
CA SER A 44 -19.13 10.52 -4.28
C SER A 44 -20.22 10.28 -3.25
N GLY A 45 -21.15 9.36 -3.52
CA GLY A 45 -22.18 8.92 -2.57
C GLY A 45 -21.60 8.25 -1.34
N GLU A 46 -20.70 7.27 -1.52
CA GLU A 46 -20.04 6.55 -0.43
C GLU A 46 -19.18 7.48 0.45
N LEU A 47 -18.51 8.44 -0.16
CA LEU A 47 -17.66 9.41 0.54
C LEU A 47 -18.43 10.61 1.09
N GLN A 48 -19.74 10.73 0.83
CA GLN A 48 -20.57 11.88 1.19
C GLN A 48 -19.95 13.22 0.73
N THR A 49 -19.49 13.24 -0.52
CA THR A 49 -18.87 14.38 -1.20
C THR A 49 -19.54 14.62 -2.55
N THR A 50 -18.98 15.47 -3.40
CA THR A 50 -19.51 15.72 -4.75
C THR A 50 -18.55 15.20 -5.84
N PRO A 51 -19.07 14.84 -7.03
CA PRO A 51 -18.22 14.46 -8.17
C PRO A 51 -17.17 15.52 -8.52
N GLU A 52 -17.52 16.82 -8.37
CA GLU A 52 -16.61 17.94 -8.64
C GLU A 52 -15.40 17.95 -7.70
N CYS A 53 -15.60 17.61 -6.41
CA CYS A 53 -14.51 17.50 -5.44
C CYS A 53 -13.54 16.39 -5.84
N ILE A 54 -14.07 15.24 -6.25
CA ILE A 54 -13.25 14.11 -6.74
C ILE A 54 -12.51 14.52 -8.02
N LEU A 55 -13.19 15.11 -9.00
CA LEU A 55 -12.55 15.56 -10.25
C LEU A 55 -11.47 16.60 -10.02
N LYS A 56 -11.67 17.52 -9.08
CA LYS A 56 -10.64 18.49 -8.69
C LYS A 56 -9.39 17.80 -8.14
N PHE A 57 -9.59 16.78 -7.31
CA PHE A 57 -8.47 15.99 -6.78
C PHE A 57 -7.77 15.17 -7.88
N LEU A 58 -8.52 14.54 -8.78
CA LEU A 58 -7.93 13.83 -9.92
C LEU A 58 -7.10 14.75 -10.80
N LYS A 59 -7.56 15.99 -11.06
CA LYS A 59 -6.79 17.02 -11.78
C LYS A 59 -5.50 17.39 -11.03
N TYR A 60 -5.57 17.53 -9.71
CA TYR A 60 -4.38 17.76 -8.88
C TYR A 60 -3.37 16.61 -9.00
N LEU A 61 -3.84 15.37 -9.10
CA LEU A 61 -2.99 14.20 -9.36
C LEU A 61 -2.50 14.12 -10.81
N GLY A 62 -2.98 14.99 -11.72
CA GLY A 62 -2.56 15.08 -13.13
C GLY A 62 -3.39 14.21 -14.06
N PHE A 63 -4.65 13.96 -13.74
CA PHE A 63 -5.63 13.29 -14.61
C PHE A 63 -6.69 14.30 -15.08
N ASP A 64 -6.99 14.32 -16.39
CA ASP A 64 -7.90 15.30 -16.97
C ASP A 64 -9.36 15.08 -16.53
N ASN A 65 -9.77 13.83 -16.41
CA ASN A 65 -11.12 13.42 -16.04
C ASN A 65 -11.12 12.01 -15.42
N TYR A 66 -12.29 11.54 -14.98
CA TYR A 66 -12.45 10.23 -14.35
C TYR A 66 -12.14 9.08 -15.31
N LEU A 67 -12.56 9.18 -16.57
CA LEU A 67 -12.31 8.15 -17.57
C LEU A 67 -10.80 7.93 -17.81
N SER A 68 -10.05 9.03 -17.97
CA SER A 68 -8.58 8.95 -18.15
C SER A 68 -7.90 8.34 -16.90
N PHE A 69 -8.43 8.59 -15.71
CA PHE A 69 -7.96 7.95 -14.49
C PHE A 69 -8.20 6.43 -14.51
N ILE A 70 -9.41 5.98 -14.88
CA ILE A 70 -9.78 4.56 -14.96
C ILE A 70 -8.92 3.83 -16.01
N GLU A 71 -8.72 4.41 -17.19
CA GLU A 71 -7.86 3.80 -18.22
C GLU A 71 -6.43 3.58 -17.74
N ILE A 72 -5.88 4.58 -17.05
CA ILE A 72 -4.53 4.48 -16.46
C ILE A 72 -4.51 3.47 -15.33
N TYR A 73 -5.55 3.41 -14.48
CA TYR A 73 -5.68 2.42 -13.42
C TYR A 73 -5.69 0.99 -13.98
N GLN A 74 -6.52 0.69 -14.97
CA GLN A 74 -6.61 -0.65 -15.56
C GLN A 74 -5.27 -1.09 -16.16
N ARG A 75 -4.63 -0.20 -16.93
CA ARG A 75 -3.29 -0.46 -17.48
C ARG A 75 -2.26 -0.69 -16.37
N HIS A 76 -2.29 0.14 -15.34
CA HIS A 76 -1.38 0.04 -14.20
C HIS A 76 -1.55 -1.29 -13.47
N LYS A 77 -2.80 -1.70 -13.17
CA LYS A 77 -3.12 -2.95 -12.48
C LYS A 77 -2.55 -4.15 -13.23
N GLN A 78 -2.76 -4.22 -14.54
CA GLN A 78 -2.25 -5.30 -15.38
C GLN A 78 -0.71 -5.32 -15.43
N VAL A 79 -0.08 -4.20 -15.77
CA VAL A 79 1.38 -4.11 -15.90
C VAL A 79 2.08 -4.40 -14.57
N ARG A 80 1.52 -3.92 -13.45
CA ARG A 80 2.13 -4.18 -12.13
C ARG A 80 2.08 -5.64 -11.76
N PHE A 81 0.96 -6.31 -11.99
CA PHE A 81 0.82 -7.73 -11.73
C PHE A 81 1.82 -8.55 -12.55
N GLU A 82 1.96 -8.25 -13.84
CA GLU A 82 2.94 -8.90 -14.72
C GLU A 82 4.39 -8.69 -14.24
N GLN A 83 4.73 -7.47 -13.85
CA GLN A 83 6.07 -7.14 -13.32
C GLN A 83 6.40 -7.89 -12.02
N ILE A 84 5.43 -8.03 -11.13
CA ILE A 84 5.62 -8.77 -9.88
C ILE A 84 5.80 -10.26 -10.19
N GLN A 85 4.95 -10.84 -11.04
CA GLN A 85 5.07 -12.23 -11.46
C GLN A 85 6.44 -12.52 -12.10
N GLU A 86 6.91 -11.64 -12.98
CA GLU A 86 8.20 -11.83 -13.65
C GLU A 86 9.37 -11.77 -12.65
N ARG A 87 9.32 -10.86 -11.68
CA ARG A 87 10.32 -10.82 -10.60
C ARG A 87 10.32 -12.09 -9.75
N MET A 88 9.15 -12.68 -9.50
CA MET A 88 9.01 -13.87 -8.66
C MET A 88 9.44 -15.17 -9.35
N LYS A 89 9.42 -15.24 -10.67
CA LYS A 89 9.78 -16.48 -11.42
C LYS A 89 11.18 -17.02 -11.11
N ASN A 90 12.11 -16.15 -10.72
CA ASN A 90 13.52 -16.48 -10.54
C ASN A 90 14.03 -16.33 -9.10
N ILE A 91 13.13 -16.11 -8.14
CA ILE A 91 13.52 -15.89 -6.74
C ILE A 91 13.14 -17.11 -5.90
N HIS A 92 14.17 -17.84 -5.44
CA HIS A 92 14.01 -18.81 -4.36
C HIS A 92 14.35 -18.11 -3.04
N VAL A 93 13.40 -18.07 -2.10
CA VAL A 93 13.55 -17.38 -0.80
C VAL A 93 14.78 -17.88 -0.04
N SER A 94 15.03 -19.21 -0.04
CA SER A 94 16.22 -19.79 0.59
C SER A 94 17.52 -19.22 0.03
N SER A 95 17.66 -19.18 -1.30
CA SER A 95 18.85 -18.63 -1.96
C SER A 95 19.04 -17.15 -1.68
N TYR A 96 17.95 -16.40 -1.51
CA TYR A 96 18.01 -14.98 -1.15
C TYR A 96 18.51 -14.80 0.29
N VAL A 97 17.97 -15.56 1.24
CA VAL A 97 18.38 -15.54 2.65
C VAL A 97 19.87 -15.90 2.81
N GLU A 98 20.34 -16.94 2.10
CA GLU A 98 21.77 -17.31 2.09
C GLU A 98 22.67 -16.16 1.60
N ARG A 99 22.21 -15.40 0.60
CA ARG A 99 23.00 -14.28 0.03
C ARG A 99 23.11 -13.08 0.94
N ILE A 100 22.06 -12.74 1.70
CA ILE A 100 22.07 -11.57 2.59
C ILE A 100 22.76 -11.81 3.94
N LYS A 101 23.04 -13.07 4.29
CA LYS A 101 23.77 -13.45 5.53
C LYS A 101 23.24 -12.76 6.80
N VAL A 102 21.92 -12.68 6.95
CA VAL A 102 21.28 -11.92 8.04
C VAL A 102 21.44 -12.59 9.40
N SER A 103 21.68 -13.90 9.44
CA SER A 103 21.73 -14.67 10.69
C SER A 103 22.76 -15.80 10.61
N ASN A 104 23.32 -16.18 11.75
CA ASN A 104 24.11 -17.40 11.90
C ASN A 104 23.24 -18.66 11.87
N ASP A 105 21.92 -18.51 12.04
CA ASP A 105 20.91 -19.58 11.98
C ASP A 105 19.88 -19.25 10.90
N ASN A 106 20.17 -19.71 9.67
CA ASN A 106 19.32 -19.50 8.51
C ASN A 106 17.98 -20.24 8.63
N GLU A 107 17.92 -21.36 9.32
CA GLU A 107 16.69 -22.15 9.47
C GLU A 107 15.70 -21.43 10.39
N ALA A 108 16.15 -20.93 11.53
CA ALA A 108 15.32 -20.16 12.45
C ALA A 108 14.83 -18.85 11.79
N PHE A 109 15.67 -18.22 10.97
CA PHE A 109 15.31 -17.02 10.24
C PHE A 109 14.25 -17.28 9.15
N LEU A 110 14.40 -18.37 8.36
CA LEU A 110 13.41 -18.80 7.38
C LEU A 110 12.06 -19.09 8.03
N LYS A 111 12.05 -19.80 9.17
CA LYS A 111 10.82 -20.06 9.93
C LYS A 111 10.11 -18.76 10.35
N LYS A 112 10.85 -17.76 10.80
CA LYS A 112 10.26 -16.45 11.12
C LYS A 112 9.69 -15.76 9.88
N ILE A 113 10.35 -15.86 8.73
CA ILE A 113 9.82 -15.31 7.46
C ILE A 113 8.50 -16.00 7.11
N GLU A 114 8.41 -17.31 7.21
CA GLU A 114 7.18 -18.07 6.95
C GLU A 114 6.05 -17.68 7.89
N GLU A 115 6.34 -17.51 9.19
CA GLU A 115 5.36 -17.05 10.17
C GLU A 115 4.83 -15.66 9.83
N VAL A 116 5.70 -14.72 9.47
CA VAL A 116 5.33 -13.36 9.04
C VAL A 116 4.54 -13.39 7.74
N TYR A 117 5.00 -14.17 6.76
CA TYR A 117 4.31 -14.33 5.48
C TYR A 117 2.89 -14.85 5.70
N THR A 118 2.70 -15.90 6.49
CA THR A 118 1.40 -16.49 6.78
C THR A 118 0.45 -15.45 7.40
N LYS A 119 0.93 -14.70 8.39
CA LYS A 119 0.13 -13.64 9.03
C LYS A 119 -0.28 -12.54 8.05
N ILE A 120 0.62 -12.10 7.15
CA ILE A 120 0.30 -11.12 6.13
C ILE A 120 -0.67 -11.73 5.10
N HIS A 121 -0.42 -12.98 4.68
CA HIS A 121 -1.26 -13.68 3.71
C HIS A 121 -2.71 -13.80 4.20
N ASP A 122 -2.92 -14.19 5.44
CA ASP A 122 -4.25 -14.41 6.03
C ASP A 122 -4.96 -13.11 6.42
N SER A 123 -4.23 -12.00 6.52
CA SER A 123 -4.78 -10.70 6.89
C SER A 123 -5.39 -9.99 5.67
N LYS A 124 -6.59 -9.41 5.84
CA LYS A 124 -7.18 -8.51 4.83
C LYS A 124 -6.53 -7.13 4.82
N ARG A 125 -6.06 -6.68 5.99
CA ARG A 125 -5.49 -5.35 6.20
C ARG A 125 -4.12 -5.45 6.84
N VAL A 126 -3.18 -4.63 6.36
CA VAL A 126 -1.83 -4.48 6.90
C VAL A 126 -1.62 -3.01 7.29
N ILE A 127 -1.10 -2.78 8.48
CA ILE A 127 -0.77 -1.44 8.94
C ILE A 127 0.73 -1.35 9.13
N LEU A 128 1.35 -0.39 8.43
CA LEU A 128 2.77 -0.08 8.54
C LEU A 128 2.92 1.11 9.49
N VAL A 129 3.70 0.94 10.54
CA VAL A 129 3.97 2.01 11.52
C VAL A 129 5.46 2.26 11.60
N GLY A 130 5.86 3.50 11.47
CA GLY A 130 7.27 3.86 11.54
C GLY A 130 7.50 5.36 11.58
N ALA A 131 8.77 5.77 11.55
CA ALA A 131 9.17 7.16 11.54
C ALA A 131 10.21 7.45 10.45
N LEU A 132 10.10 8.62 9.85
CA LEU A 132 11.10 9.20 8.94
C LEU A 132 11.56 8.27 7.80
N TYR A 133 12.87 8.10 7.64
CA TYR A 133 13.51 7.43 6.52
C TYR A 133 13.05 5.98 6.28
N PRO A 134 12.89 5.10 7.27
CA PRO A 134 12.41 3.74 7.03
C PRO A 134 11.06 3.66 6.32
N MET A 135 10.22 4.67 6.47
CA MET A 135 8.89 4.70 5.82
C MET A 135 8.96 4.88 4.31
N SER A 136 10.05 5.43 3.76
CA SER A 136 10.23 5.51 2.30
C SER A 136 10.44 4.12 1.67
N ILE A 137 11.08 3.20 2.37
CA ILE A 137 11.25 1.79 1.93
C ILE A 137 9.90 1.06 2.04
N ALA A 138 9.11 1.37 3.05
CA ALA A 138 7.79 0.78 3.25
C ALA A 138 6.80 1.08 2.12
N VAL A 139 6.96 2.16 1.37
CA VAL A 139 6.08 2.52 0.24
C VAL A 139 6.13 1.48 -0.89
N GLU A 140 7.28 0.90 -1.18
CA GLU A 140 7.37 -0.15 -2.21
C GLU A 140 6.66 -1.41 -1.75
N PHE A 141 6.88 -1.83 -0.51
CA PHE A 141 6.17 -2.94 0.11
C PHE A 141 4.65 -2.71 0.17
N GLN A 142 4.22 -1.49 0.54
CA GLN A 142 2.83 -1.08 0.50
C GLN A 142 2.24 -1.22 -0.91
N THR A 143 2.94 -0.75 -1.91
CA THR A 143 2.54 -0.82 -3.32
C THR A 143 2.35 -2.26 -3.78
N ASP A 144 3.28 -3.15 -3.45
CA ASP A 144 3.22 -4.56 -3.84
C ASP A 144 2.04 -5.27 -3.17
N LEU A 145 1.86 -5.09 -1.88
CA LEU A 145 0.74 -5.70 -1.15
C LEU A 145 -0.64 -5.20 -1.63
N ILE A 146 -0.78 -3.91 -1.96
CA ILE A 146 -2.01 -3.36 -2.55
C ILE A 146 -2.28 -4.04 -3.90
N SER A 147 -1.25 -4.22 -4.72
CA SER A 147 -1.36 -4.90 -6.01
C SER A 147 -1.81 -6.37 -5.87
N PHE A 148 -1.54 -7.00 -4.74
CA PHE A 148 -2.03 -8.33 -4.36
C PHE A 148 -3.39 -8.32 -3.64
N GLY A 149 -4.09 -7.20 -3.60
CA GLY A 149 -5.43 -7.09 -3.01
C GLY A 149 -5.47 -6.92 -1.50
N LYS A 150 -4.35 -6.52 -0.88
CA LYS A 150 -4.33 -6.17 0.53
C LYS A 150 -4.64 -4.69 0.72
N THR A 151 -5.42 -4.37 1.75
CA THR A 151 -5.55 -2.99 2.20
C THR A 151 -4.35 -2.63 3.05
N VAL A 152 -3.52 -1.69 2.60
CA VAL A 152 -2.30 -1.30 3.34
C VAL A 152 -2.32 0.18 3.63
N LEU A 153 -2.31 0.52 4.91
CA LEU A 153 -2.24 1.89 5.41
C LEU A 153 -0.91 2.12 6.13
N GLN A 154 -0.42 3.34 6.07
CA GLN A 154 0.83 3.76 6.70
C GLN A 154 0.56 4.87 7.70
N TYR A 155 1.13 4.74 8.90
CA TYR A 155 1.05 5.74 9.97
C TYR A 155 2.44 6.07 10.49
N HIS A 156 2.64 7.32 10.85
CA HIS A 156 3.85 7.75 11.55
C HIS A 156 3.70 7.53 13.06
N THR A 157 4.81 7.20 13.73
CA THR A 157 4.81 6.96 15.19
C THR A 157 4.40 8.17 16.03
N TYR A 158 4.41 9.37 15.45
CA TYR A 158 3.98 10.61 16.09
C TYR A 158 2.54 11.01 15.79
N ASP A 159 1.79 10.21 15.01
CA ASP A 159 0.37 10.45 14.77
C ASP A 159 -0.41 10.16 16.06
N LYS A 160 -0.90 11.23 16.70
CA LYS A 160 -1.56 11.15 18.03
C LYS A 160 -2.91 10.43 18.01
N ASP A 161 -3.54 10.38 16.83
CA ASP A 161 -4.89 9.83 16.64
C ASP A 161 -4.86 8.39 16.10
N MET A 162 -3.75 7.69 16.26
CA MET A 162 -3.63 6.31 15.86
C MET A 162 -4.54 5.42 16.71
N ILE A 163 -5.79 5.26 16.27
CA ILE A 163 -6.75 4.37 16.90
C ILE A 163 -6.40 2.93 16.49
N PHE A 164 -5.74 2.22 17.37
CA PHE A 164 -5.57 0.78 17.25
C PHE A 164 -6.93 0.11 17.53
N MET A 165 -7.77 -0.03 16.51
CA MET A 165 -8.88 -0.96 16.61
C MET A 165 -8.31 -2.36 16.91
N LYS A 166 -9.00 -3.16 17.72
CA LYS A 166 -8.68 -4.57 18.03
C LYS A 166 -8.52 -5.38 16.74
N MET A 167 -7.34 -5.38 16.18
CA MET A 167 -6.97 -6.13 14.99
C MET A 167 -5.70 -6.91 15.31
N THR A 168 -5.56 -8.08 14.70
CA THR A 168 -4.30 -8.83 14.75
C THR A 168 -3.22 -7.96 14.13
N MET A 169 -2.41 -7.32 14.96
CA MET A 169 -1.31 -6.44 14.53
C MET A 169 -0.06 -7.28 14.32
N LEU A 170 0.47 -7.22 13.10
CA LEU A 170 1.85 -7.57 12.84
C LEU A 170 2.68 -6.28 12.92
N SER A 171 3.40 -6.08 14.02
CA SER A 171 4.33 -4.97 14.15
C SER A 171 5.68 -5.38 13.56
N LEU A 172 6.05 -4.80 12.43
CA LEU A 172 7.40 -4.88 11.90
C LEU A 172 8.21 -3.74 12.52
N PHE A 173 8.94 -4.02 13.60
CA PHE A 173 9.89 -3.06 14.17
C PHE A 173 11.20 -3.17 13.41
N LEU A 174 11.50 -2.17 12.59
CA LEU A 174 12.86 -1.91 12.14
C LEU A 174 13.56 -1.18 13.29
N HIS A 175 14.17 -1.93 14.19
CA HIS A 175 14.99 -1.39 15.27
C HIS A 175 16.37 -1.06 14.69
N GLN A 176 16.71 0.20 14.65
CA GLN A 176 18.07 0.64 14.40
C GLN A 176 18.75 0.58 15.77
N GLU A 177 19.58 -0.44 15.99
CA GLU A 177 20.51 -0.42 17.11
C GLU A 177 21.56 0.64 16.82
N ASP A 178 21.57 1.70 17.62
CA ASP A 178 22.65 2.67 17.66
C ASP A 178 23.93 1.96 18.15
N HIS A 179 24.92 1.90 17.29
CA HIS A 179 26.32 1.58 17.62
C HIS A 179 27.14 2.85 17.70
#